data_eb62d69b63c2857166223e6bc3d850f8
#
_entry.id   eb62d69b63c2857166223e6bc3d850f8
#
_cell.length_a   1.000
_cell.length_b   1.000
_cell.length_c   1.000
_cell.angle_alpha   90.00
_cell.angle_beta   90.00
_cell.angle_gamma   90.00
#
_symmetry.space_group_name_H-M   'P 1'
#
loop_
_entity.id
_entity.type
_entity.pdbx_description
1 polymer ?
#
loop_
_entity_poly.entity_id
_entity_poly.type
_entity_poly.pdbx_seq_one_letter_code
_entity_poly.pdbx_strand_id
1 'polypeptide(L)'
;MYDDKRIDSDDQQGAMQQDSEEATDSHSDYRPTSRFDASAVHHLSGMYKNWFLDYASYVILERAVPAIGDGLKPVQRRILHSMKRMDDGRYNKVANIVGHTMQFHPHGDASIGDALVQLGQKDLLIDTQGNWGNILTGDRAAAPRYIEARLSKFALET
;
A
#
# COMPACT_ATOMS: atom_id res chain seq x y z
N MET A 1 27.47 -39.43 -41.85
CA MET A 1 26.89 -40.74 -42.06
C MET A 1 25.42 -40.55 -41.80
N TYR A 2 24.71 -40.11 -42.83
CA TYR A 2 23.67 -40.77 -43.60
C TYR A 2 22.45 -41.12 -42.72
N ASP A 3 21.21 -40.78 -42.99
CA ASP A 3 20.51 -40.79 -44.23
C ASP A 3 19.26 -39.91 -44.24
N ASP A 4 19.09 -39.31 -45.38
CA ASP A 4 17.98 -38.59 -45.94
C ASP A 4 16.86 -39.57 -46.32
N LYS A 5 15.61 -39.29 -46.01
CA LYS A 5 14.47 -39.84 -46.78
C LYS A 5 13.30 -38.87 -46.84
N ARG A 6 13.23 -38.16 -47.93
CA ARG A 6 11.99 -37.65 -48.54
C ARG A 6 11.10 -38.88 -48.91
N ILE A 7 9.82 -38.72 -48.71
CA ILE A 7 8.79 -39.38 -49.54
C ILE A 7 7.67 -38.36 -49.80
N ASP A 8 7.34 -38.31 -51.06
CA ASP A 8 6.42 -37.44 -51.76
C ASP A 8 4.94 -37.79 -51.54
N SER A 9 4.11 -36.78 -51.71
CA SER A 9 2.83 -36.66 -52.43
C SER A 9 1.81 -37.84 -52.36
N ASP A 10 0.57 -37.48 -52.07
CA ASP A 10 -0.51 -37.46 -53.08
C ASP A 10 -1.86 -37.01 -52.53
N ASP A 11 -2.43 -36.14 -53.26
CA ASP A 11 -3.80 -35.74 -53.47
C ASP A 11 -4.92 -36.53 -52.78
N GLN A 12 -5.79 -35.82 -52.02
CA GLN A 12 -7.22 -36.07 -52.12
C GLN A 12 -8.01 -34.76 -51.81
N GLN A 13 -8.57 -34.25 -52.88
CA GLN A 13 -9.62 -33.26 -52.88
C GLN A 13 -10.84 -33.82 -52.13
N GLY A 14 -11.17 -33.26 -50.98
CA GLY A 14 -12.41 -33.46 -50.26
C GLY A 14 -13.16 -32.16 -50.18
N ALA A 15 -14.25 -32.05 -50.88
CA ALA A 15 -15.16 -30.93 -50.87
C ALA A 15 -15.66 -30.68 -49.46
N MET A 16 -15.33 -29.53 -48.90
CA MET A 16 -15.93 -29.04 -47.66
C MET A 16 -17.05 -28.06 -47.99
N GLN A 17 -18.23 -28.45 -47.62
CA GLN A 17 -19.41 -27.63 -47.51
C GLN A 17 -19.11 -26.42 -46.64
N GLN A 18 -19.41 -25.27 -47.19
CA GLN A 18 -19.48 -24.01 -46.47
C GLN A 18 -20.77 -24.01 -45.59
N ASP A 19 -20.64 -24.35 -44.33
CA ASP A 19 -21.61 -23.95 -43.33
C ASP A 19 -21.25 -22.53 -42.90
N SER A 20 -21.95 -21.58 -43.46
CA SER A 20 -21.96 -20.19 -43.01
C SER A 20 -22.74 -20.10 -41.70
N GLU A 21 -22.07 -20.30 -40.57
CA GLU A 21 -22.61 -19.82 -39.29
C GLU A 21 -22.58 -18.31 -39.30
N GLU A 22 -23.76 -17.74 -39.49
CA GLU A 22 -24.03 -16.34 -39.13
C GLU A 22 -23.70 -16.14 -37.66
N ALA A 23 -22.51 -15.61 -37.39
CA ALA A 23 -22.23 -14.97 -36.13
C ALA A 23 -23.17 -13.78 -36.00
N THR A 24 -24.26 -13.97 -35.29
CA THR A 24 -25.11 -12.87 -34.84
C THR A 24 -24.27 -12.01 -33.89
N ASP A 25 -23.70 -10.97 -34.48
CA ASP A 25 -23.04 -9.88 -33.79
C ASP A 25 -24.07 -9.17 -32.93
N SER A 26 -24.21 -9.61 -31.68
CA SER A 26 -24.96 -8.90 -30.67
C SER A 26 -24.17 -7.68 -30.22
N HIS A 27 -23.88 -6.76 -31.16
CA HIS A 27 -23.59 -5.40 -30.79
C HIS A 27 -24.83 -4.90 -30.04
N SER A 28 -24.72 -4.91 -28.72
CA SER A 28 -25.62 -4.17 -27.89
C SER A 28 -25.62 -2.72 -28.43
N ASP A 29 -26.73 -2.32 -29.04
CA ASP A 29 -27.00 -0.94 -29.42
C ASP A 29 -26.94 -0.06 -28.15
N TYR A 30 -25.72 0.20 -27.66
CA TYR A 30 -25.49 1.28 -26.71
C TYR A 30 -25.66 2.58 -27.50
N ARG A 31 -26.93 2.99 -27.71
CA ARG A 31 -27.25 4.36 -28.06
C ARG A 31 -27.03 5.18 -26.80
N PRO A 32 -26.00 6.02 -26.75
CA PRO A 32 -25.94 7.01 -25.69
C PRO A 32 -27.22 7.85 -25.82
N THR A 33 -28.13 7.66 -24.88
CA THR A 33 -29.31 8.48 -24.77
C THR A 33 -28.80 9.90 -24.52
N SER A 34 -28.89 10.74 -25.54
CA SER A 34 -28.50 12.15 -25.55
C SER A 34 -29.37 13.05 -24.65
N ARG A 35 -30.06 12.47 -23.68
CA ARG A 35 -30.68 13.18 -22.57
C ARG A 35 -29.74 13.08 -21.39
N PHE A 36 -28.87 14.06 -21.27
CA PHE A 36 -28.23 14.35 -19.98
C PHE A 36 -29.39 14.59 -19.01
N ASP A 37 -29.68 13.57 -18.22
CA ASP A 37 -30.61 13.73 -17.12
C ASP A 37 -29.93 14.63 -16.09
N ALA A 38 -30.42 15.85 -15.96
CA ALA A 38 -29.87 16.82 -15.00
C ALA A 38 -29.94 16.28 -13.57
N SER A 39 -30.85 15.35 -13.29
CA SER A 39 -30.93 14.64 -12.01
C SER A 39 -29.77 13.69 -11.80
N ALA A 40 -29.30 13.00 -12.85
CA ALA A 40 -28.13 12.10 -12.78
C ALA A 40 -26.83 12.89 -12.54
N VAL A 41 -26.67 14.05 -13.18
CA VAL A 41 -25.50 14.94 -12.97
C VAL A 41 -25.51 15.48 -11.54
N HIS A 42 -26.66 15.82 -11.00
CA HIS A 42 -26.79 16.30 -9.62
C HIS A 42 -26.47 15.20 -8.60
N HIS A 43 -26.90 13.97 -8.89
CA HIS A 43 -26.60 12.80 -8.03
C HIS A 43 -25.11 12.46 -8.02
N LEU A 44 -24.45 12.51 -9.17
CA LEU A 44 -23.00 12.29 -9.27
C LEU A 44 -22.20 13.35 -8.49
N SER A 45 -22.58 14.61 -8.59
CA SER A 45 -21.97 15.71 -7.83
C SER A 45 -22.14 15.51 -6.32
N GLY A 46 -23.31 15.06 -5.86
CA GLY A 46 -23.58 14.74 -4.46
C GLY A 46 -22.70 13.58 -3.96
N MET A 47 -22.57 12.51 -4.74
CA MET A 47 -21.72 11.38 -4.43
C MET A 47 -20.24 11.80 -4.33
N TYR A 48 -19.72 12.58 -5.28
CA TYR A 48 -18.35 13.08 -5.25
C TYR A 48 -18.09 13.93 -4.01
N LYS A 49 -19.01 14.82 -3.67
CA LYS A 49 -18.91 15.66 -2.48
C LYS A 49 -18.85 14.83 -1.21
N ASN A 50 -19.71 13.85 -1.06
CA ASN A 50 -19.78 13.00 0.12
C ASN A 50 -18.52 12.12 0.23
N TRP A 51 -18.12 11.46 -0.85
CA TRP A 51 -16.89 10.65 -0.85
C TRP A 51 -15.63 11.48 -0.57
N PHE A 52 -15.58 12.71 -1.11
CA PHE A 52 -14.46 13.61 -0.82
C PHE A 52 -14.44 14.01 0.65
N LEU A 53 -15.57 14.33 1.26
CA LEU A 53 -15.68 14.67 2.66
C LEU A 53 -15.34 13.48 3.56
N ASP A 54 -15.82 12.29 3.23
CA ASP A 54 -15.51 11.06 3.97
C ASP A 54 -14.01 10.75 3.91
N TYR A 55 -13.41 10.82 2.72
CA TYR A 55 -11.98 10.62 2.55
C TYR A 55 -11.15 11.69 3.27
N ALA A 56 -11.52 12.95 3.15
CA ALA A 56 -10.84 14.04 3.84
C ALA A 56 -10.93 13.88 5.36
N SER A 57 -12.10 13.52 5.88
CA SER A 57 -12.31 13.25 7.31
C SER A 57 -11.45 12.07 7.77
N TYR A 58 -11.40 10.99 7.00
CA TYR A 58 -10.53 9.85 7.29
C TYR A 58 -9.06 10.25 7.35
N VAL A 59 -8.56 10.99 6.36
CA VAL A 59 -7.15 11.45 6.34
C VAL A 59 -6.83 12.36 7.52
N ILE A 60 -7.75 13.24 7.90
CA ILE A 60 -7.57 14.14 9.02
C ILE A 60 -7.52 13.34 10.33
N LEU A 61 -8.53 12.53 10.60
CA LEU A 61 -8.71 11.86 11.89
C LEU A 61 -7.76 10.66 12.08
N GLU A 62 -7.53 9.87 11.02
CA GLU A 62 -6.79 8.62 11.11
C GLU A 62 -5.31 8.71 10.67
N ARG A 63 -4.88 9.87 10.18
CA ARG A 63 -3.50 10.02 9.69
C ARG A 63 -2.80 11.29 10.16
N ALA A 64 -3.43 12.44 10.01
CA ALA A 64 -2.74 13.73 10.13
C ALA A 64 -2.74 14.29 11.54
N VAL A 65 -3.86 14.19 12.26
CA VAL A 65 -4.05 14.84 13.55
C VAL A 65 -3.63 13.92 14.71
N PRO A 66 -2.71 14.36 15.56
CA PRO A 66 -2.40 13.64 16.79
C PRO A 66 -3.60 13.60 17.74
N ALA A 67 -3.74 12.53 18.51
CA ALA A 67 -4.78 12.44 19.53
C ALA A 67 -4.47 13.37 20.70
N ILE A 68 -5.51 13.97 21.28
CA ILE A 68 -5.35 14.96 22.35
C ILE A 68 -4.84 14.34 23.67
N GLY A 69 -5.06 13.04 23.86
CA GLY A 69 -4.70 12.36 25.11
C GLY A 69 -3.20 12.04 25.23
N ASP A 70 -2.56 11.69 24.12
CA ASP A 70 -1.16 11.22 24.12
C ASP A 70 -0.26 11.95 23.11
N GLY A 71 -0.82 12.85 22.31
CA GLY A 71 -0.08 13.58 21.29
C GLY A 71 0.45 12.73 20.15
N LEU A 72 0.01 11.48 20.00
CA LEU A 72 0.50 10.55 19.00
C LEU A 72 -0.45 10.46 17.81
N LYS A 73 0.14 10.36 16.62
CA LYS A 73 -0.59 9.97 15.41
C LYS A 73 -0.89 8.47 15.44
N PRO A 74 -1.95 8.00 14.76
CA PRO A 74 -2.31 6.58 14.74
C PRO A 74 -1.18 5.64 14.35
N VAL A 75 -0.37 6.00 13.35
CA VAL A 75 0.80 5.22 12.94
C VAL A 75 1.84 5.11 14.06
N GLN A 76 2.10 6.19 14.78
CA GLN A 76 3.08 6.22 15.88
C GLN A 76 2.64 5.31 17.03
N ARG A 77 1.35 5.33 17.38
CA ARG A 77 0.78 4.46 18.41
C ARG A 77 0.87 2.98 18.00
N ARG A 78 0.61 2.67 16.72
CA ARG A 78 0.74 1.31 16.20
C ARG A 78 2.19 0.82 16.20
N ILE A 79 3.16 1.70 15.94
CA ILE A 79 4.58 1.40 16.07
C ILE A 79 4.94 1.06 17.52
N LEU A 80 4.58 1.91 18.47
CA LEU A 80 4.87 1.68 19.88
C LEU A 80 4.18 0.41 20.41
N HIS A 81 2.93 0.16 20.01
CA HIS A 81 2.24 -1.09 20.31
C HIS A 81 2.98 -2.32 19.75
N SER A 82 3.43 -2.23 18.51
CA SER A 82 4.22 -3.28 17.87
C SER A 82 5.54 -3.53 18.62
N MET A 83 6.26 -2.48 18.94
CA MET A 83 7.51 -2.56 19.70
C MET A 83 7.29 -3.16 21.08
N LYS A 84 6.20 -2.79 21.78
CA LYS A 84 5.86 -3.37 23.08
C LYS A 84 5.60 -4.87 23.00
N ARG A 85 4.96 -5.33 21.94
CA ARG A 85 4.72 -6.78 21.74
C ARG A 85 5.98 -7.56 21.40
N MET A 86 6.97 -6.91 20.81
CA MET A 86 8.27 -7.51 20.46
C MET A 86 9.34 -7.30 21.55
N ASP A 87 8.99 -6.57 22.63
CA ASP A 87 9.95 -6.13 23.63
C ASP A 87 10.53 -7.32 24.43
N ASP A 88 11.82 -7.54 24.24
CA ASP A 88 12.64 -8.48 25.00
C ASP A 88 13.81 -7.77 25.72
N GLY A 89 13.76 -6.43 25.79
CA GLY A 89 14.82 -5.58 26.34
C GLY A 89 16.01 -5.35 25.43
N ARG A 90 16.06 -5.96 24.24
CA ARG A 90 17.14 -5.84 23.27
C ARG A 90 16.80 -4.87 22.17
N TYR A 91 17.82 -4.42 21.46
CA TYR A 91 17.62 -3.68 20.23
C TYR A 91 17.13 -4.60 19.12
N ASN A 92 16.10 -4.17 18.43
CA ASN A 92 15.51 -4.82 17.27
C ASN A 92 15.81 -4.02 16.01
N LYS A 93 16.10 -4.70 14.91
CA LYS A 93 16.27 -4.02 13.62
C LYS A 93 14.99 -3.31 13.21
N VAL A 94 15.14 -2.09 12.74
CA VAL A 94 14.00 -1.27 12.27
C VAL A 94 13.20 -2.00 11.19
N ALA A 95 13.84 -2.75 10.30
CA ALA A 95 13.17 -3.56 9.31
C ALA A 95 12.19 -4.59 9.93
N ASN A 96 12.57 -5.22 11.06
CA ASN A 96 11.71 -6.17 11.76
C ASN A 96 10.54 -5.47 12.44
N ILE A 97 10.78 -4.31 13.06
CA ILE A 97 9.74 -3.50 13.70
C ILE A 97 8.72 -3.05 12.64
N VAL A 98 9.19 -2.57 11.49
CA VAL A 98 8.32 -2.16 10.37
C VAL A 98 7.48 -3.33 9.90
N GLY A 99 8.10 -4.48 9.64
CA GLY A 99 7.39 -5.70 9.21
C GLY A 99 6.33 -6.16 10.20
N HIS A 100 6.64 -6.13 11.52
CA HIS A 100 5.66 -6.47 12.55
C HIS A 100 4.53 -5.43 12.64
N THR A 101 4.85 -4.14 12.47
CA THR A 101 3.86 -3.06 12.50
C THR A 101 2.87 -3.14 11.34
N MET A 102 3.27 -3.69 10.20
CA MET A 102 2.38 -3.88 9.04
C MET A 102 1.16 -4.76 9.36
N GLN A 103 1.22 -5.61 10.38
CA GLN A 103 0.08 -6.40 10.85
C GLN A 103 -1.05 -5.53 11.41
N PHE A 104 -0.73 -4.34 11.90
CA PHE A 104 -1.65 -3.40 12.54
C PHE A 104 -1.93 -2.15 11.70
N HIS A 105 -1.11 -1.91 10.67
CA HIS A 105 -1.18 -0.71 9.85
C HIS A 105 -1.32 -1.08 8.38
N PRO A 106 -2.49 -0.81 7.73
CA PRO A 106 -2.78 -1.27 6.37
C PRO A 106 -2.07 -0.46 5.26
N HIS A 107 -1.15 0.43 5.63
CA HIS A 107 -0.37 1.24 4.69
C HIS A 107 1.05 0.68 4.52
N GLY A 108 1.74 1.07 3.44
CA GLY A 108 3.04 0.51 3.09
C GLY A 108 4.16 0.74 4.11
N ASP A 109 5.19 -0.09 4.04
CA ASP A 109 6.37 -0.10 4.90
C ASP A 109 7.14 1.22 4.95
N ALA A 110 7.21 1.94 3.83
CA ALA A 110 7.89 3.24 3.77
C ALA A 110 7.30 4.26 4.75
N SER A 111 5.97 4.35 4.82
CA SER A 111 5.29 5.29 5.74
C SER A 111 5.53 4.95 7.21
N ILE A 112 5.62 3.65 7.54
CA ILE A 112 5.93 3.17 8.88
C ILE A 112 7.39 3.46 9.22
N GLY A 113 8.30 3.22 8.28
CA GLY A 113 9.72 3.50 8.43
C GLY A 113 10.00 4.97 8.70
N ASP A 114 9.40 5.86 7.90
CA ASP A 114 9.55 7.31 8.08
C ASP A 114 9.00 7.78 9.43
N ALA A 115 7.84 7.28 9.84
CA ALA A 115 7.26 7.60 11.14
C ALA A 115 8.11 7.10 12.31
N LEU A 116 8.71 5.91 12.19
CA LEU A 116 9.62 5.35 13.20
C LEU A 116 10.90 6.16 13.31
N VAL A 117 11.48 6.58 12.18
CA VAL A 117 12.65 7.47 12.17
C VAL A 117 12.34 8.80 12.87
N GLN A 118 11.19 9.42 12.57
CA GLN A 118 10.78 10.65 13.23
C GLN A 118 10.58 10.48 14.75
N LEU A 119 10.06 9.33 15.19
CA LEU A 119 9.94 9.03 16.62
C LEU A 119 11.31 8.83 17.27
N GLY A 120 12.21 8.11 16.62
CA GLY A 120 13.55 7.84 17.12
C GLY A 120 14.40 9.11 17.25
N GLN A 121 14.28 10.04 16.30
CA GLN A 121 15.00 11.31 16.31
C GLN A 121 14.59 12.24 17.46
N LYS A 122 13.48 11.97 18.15
CA LYS A 122 13.06 12.74 19.34
C LYS A 122 13.72 12.29 20.64
N ASP A 123 14.40 11.12 20.64
CA ASP A 123 15.10 10.55 21.78
C ASP A 123 14.29 10.48 23.10
N LEU A 124 12.98 10.28 22.99
CA LEU A 124 12.09 10.25 24.16
C LEU A 124 11.51 8.84 24.42
N LEU A 125 10.79 8.32 23.44
CA LEU A 125 10.07 7.05 23.56
C LEU A 125 10.86 5.86 23.06
N ILE A 126 11.88 6.11 22.25
CA ILE A 126 12.63 5.08 21.54
C ILE A 126 14.14 5.35 21.74
N ASP A 127 14.85 4.38 22.29
CA ASP A 127 16.30 4.34 22.27
C ASP A 127 16.76 3.88 20.89
N THR A 128 17.70 4.60 20.30
CA THR A 128 18.16 4.39 18.93
C THR A 128 19.61 3.92 18.87
N GLN A 129 19.93 3.05 17.91
CA GLN A 129 21.28 2.61 17.62
C GLN A 129 21.55 2.65 16.12
N GLY A 130 22.70 3.21 15.73
CA GLY A 130 23.07 3.42 14.33
C GLY A 130 22.85 4.86 13.85
N ASN A 131 22.88 5.05 12.54
CA ASN A 131 22.70 6.38 11.94
C ASN A 131 21.20 6.65 11.66
N TRP A 132 20.58 7.43 12.52
CA TRP A 132 19.18 7.85 12.41
C TRP A 132 18.98 9.19 11.69
N GLY A 133 20.05 9.70 11.07
CA GLY A 133 20.04 11.02 10.45
C GLY A 133 20.12 12.15 11.47
N ASN A 134 20.01 13.35 10.98
CA ASN A 134 20.07 14.54 11.84
C ASN A 134 19.07 15.60 11.34
N ILE A 135 18.15 15.98 12.20
CA ILE A 135 17.12 16.99 11.90
C ILE A 135 17.74 18.35 11.59
N LEU A 136 18.85 18.70 12.26
CA LEU A 136 19.46 20.02 12.13
C LEU A 136 20.24 20.16 10.81
N THR A 137 20.92 19.11 10.37
CA THR A 137 21.69 19.13 9.11
C THR A 137 20.88 18.66 7.92
N GLY A 138 19.71 18.04 8.14
CA GLY A 138 18.89 17.46 7.09
C GLY A 138 19.40 16.11 6.58
N ASP A 139 20.36 15.50 7.27
CA ASP A 139 20.88 14.19 6.91
C ASP A 139 19.80 13.11 7.07
N ARG A 140 19.74 12.22 6.10
CA ARG A 140 18.80 11.10 6.11
C ARG A 140 19.28 9.97 7.00
N ALA A 141 18.32 9.26 7.61
CA ALA A 141 18.62 8.01 8.31
C ALA A 141 19.13 6.94 7.34
N ALA A 142 19.95 6.03 7.85
CA ALA A 142 20.37 4.84 7.13
C ALA A 142 19.16 3.92 6.85
N ALA A 143 19.32 2.98 5.91
CA ALA A 143 18.27 2.05 5.58
C ALA A 143 17.83 1.21 6.80
N PRO A 144 16.54 0.83 6.90
CA PRO A 144 15.96 0.12 8.06
C PRO A 144 16.68 -1.16 8.48
N ARG A 145 17.42 -1.77 7.59
CA ARG A 145 18.23 -2.99 7.87
C ARG A 145 19.51 -2.72 8.67
N TYR A 146 19.97 -1.47 8.73
CA TYR A 146 21.23 -1.10 9.38
C TYR A 146 21.07 -0.42 10.73
N ILE A 147 19.90 0.09 11.03
CA ILE A 147 19.57 0.80 12.25
C ILE A 147 18.70 -0.07 13.16
N GLU A 148 18.84 0.15 14.45
CA GLU A 148 18.18 -0.63 15.49
C GLU A 148 17.48 0.30 16.49
N ALA A 149 16.41 -0.21 17.08
CA ALA A 149 15.60 0.52 18.05
C ALA A 149 15.07 -0.40 19.15
N ARG A 150 14.83 0.16 20.31
CA ARG A 150 14.08 -0.46 21.40
C ARG A 150 13.24 0.59 22.13
N LEU A 151 12.28 0.16 22.92
CA LEU A 151 11.53 1.07 23.78
C LEU A 151 12.45 1.63 24.87
N SER A 152 12.34 2.93 25.13
CA SER A 152 13.01 3.58 26.25
C SER A 152 12.37 3.14 27.57
N LYS A 153 13.10 3.30 28.69
CA LYS A 153 12.53 3.07 30.01
C LYS A 153 11.30 3.92 30.28
N PHE A 154 11.33 5.17 29.79
CA PHE A 154 10.21 6.08 29.91
C PHE A 154 8.95 5.54 29.20
N ALA A 155 9.11 5.01 27.97
CA ALA A 155 7.99 4.47 27.22
C ALA A 155 7.42 3.17 27.80
N LEU A 156 8.18 2.46 28.65
CA LEU A 156 7.71 1.25 29.33
C LEU A 156 6.89 1.54 30.59
N GLU A 157 7.11 2.71 31.20
CA GLU A 157 6.45 3.15 32.44
C GLU A 157 5.20 3.99 32.18
N THR A 158 5.02 4.47 30.92
CA THR A 158 3.89 5.29 30.50
C THR A 158 2.80 4.45 29.83
#